data_e01eea1529acfc8ae60b20e9874fffc7
#
_entry.id   e01eea1529acfc8ae60b20e9874fffc7
#
_cell.length_a   1.000
_cell.length_b   1.000
_cell.length_c   1.000
_cell.angle_alpha   90.00
_cell.angle_beta   90.00
_cell.angle_gamma   90.00
#
_symmetry.space_group_name_H-M   'P 1'
#
loop_
_entity.id
_entity.type
_entity.pdbx_description
1 polymer ?
#
loop_
_entity_poly.entity_id
_entity_poly.type
_entity_poly.pdbx_seq_one_letter_code
_entity_poly.pdbx_strand_id
1 'polypeptide(L)'
;MMQLLTAGGLEPLTDQVRTPDGSNPKGYFEYEPVKSLAQDQSWLPLARGKVVKVIVQLLQFLPTGLPCQVVLMQRDIDEVLESQATMLGKQLPASQAQTLKATFQRHWEQSRSRLESSPECSLLVVEHRNLLTRPETEITRLIEFFTPQQLKREEMRRVVDPTLYRSRTSGESP
;
A
#
# COMPACT_ATOMS: atom_id res chain seq x y z
N MET A 1 1.21 3.73 -4.67
CA MET A 1 1.28 2.37 -5.24
C MET A 1 0.10 2.06 -6.16
N MET A 2 -1.17 2.07 -5.75
CA MET A 2 -2.32 1.76 -6.63
C MET A 2 -2.30 2.51 -7.96
N GLN A 3 -2.14 3.82 -7.94
CA GLN A 3 -2.03 4.63 -9.17
C GLN A 3 -0.89 4.16 -10.08
N LEU A 4 0.25 3.81 -9.50
CA LEU A 4 1.43 3.37 -10.24
C LEU A 4 1.13 2.06 -10.98
N LEU A 5 0.56 1.07 -10.28
CA LEU A 5 0.21 -0.23 -10.85
C LEU A 5 -0.91 -0.11 -11.89
N THR A 6 -1.89 0.74 -11.63
CA THR A 6 -2.98 1.02 -12.60
C THR A 6 -2.44 1.71 -13.85
N ALA A 7 -1.57 2.70 -13.72
CA ALA A 7 -0.91 3.33 -14.87
C ALA A 7 -0.05 2.33 -15.64
N GLY A 8 0.58 1.39 -14.93
CA GLY A 8 1.31 0.27 -15.53
C GLY A 8 0.46 -0.71 -16.32
N GLY A 9 -0.86 -0.65 -16.17
CA GLY A 9 -1.80 -1.48 -16.94
C GLY A 9 -2.53 -2.55 -16.12
N LEU A 10 -2.32 -2.63 -14.80
CA LEU A 10 -3.11 -3.53 -13.95
C LEU A 10 -4.48 -2.92 -13.67
N GLU A 11 -5.52 -3.71 -13.83
CA GLU A 11 -6.90 -3.30 -13.53
C GLU A 11 -7.11 -3.20 -12.01
N PRO A 12 -7.53 -2.05 -11.44
CA PRO A 12 -7.84 -1.97 -10.03
C PRO A 12 -9.24 -2.53 -9.74
N LEU A 13 -9.37 -3.31 -8.66
CA LEU A 13 -10.67 -3.63 -8.09
C LEU A 13 -11.05 -2.53 -7.08
N THR A 14 -12.04 -1.73 -7.44
CA THR A 14 -12.53 -0.59 -6.64
C THR A 14 -14.02 -0.38 -6.90
N ASP A 15 -14.75 0.13 -5.90
CA ASP A 15 -16.17 0.45 -6.02
C ASP A 15 -16.43 1.95 -6.23
N GLN A 16 -15.40 2.78 -6.14
CA GLN A 16 -15.48 4.24 -6.29
C GLN A 16 -16.43 4.94 -5.29
N VAL A 17 -16.79 4.28 -4.19
CA VAL A 17 -17.69 4.83 -3.17
C VAL A 17 -17.07 6.07 -2.51
N ARG A 18 -15.77 6.02 -2.23
CA ARG A 18 -15.06 7.15 -1.65
C ARG A 18 -14.45 8.03 -2.74
N THR A 19 -15.02 9.23 -2.90
CA THR A 19 -14.57 10.23 -3.87
C THR A 19 -13.23 10.86 -3.46
N PRO A 20 -12.42 11.34 -4.41
CA PRO A 20 -11.22 12.14 -4.13
C PRO A 20 -11.56 13.38 -3.29
N ASP A 21 -10.65 13.75 -2.39
CA ASP A 21 -10.75 14.95 -1.55
C ASP A 21 -9.40 15.66 -1.42
N GLY A 22 -9.33 16.75 -0.63
CA GLY A 22 -8.10 17.50 -0.41
C GLY A 22 -6.96 16.69 0.23
N SER A 23 -7.27 15.63 0.97
CA SER A 23 -6.29 14.73 1.58
C SER A 23 -5.76 13.69 0.58
N ASN A 24 -6.59 13.30 -0.38
CA ASN A 24 -6.20 12.37 -1.45
C ASN A 24 -6.85 12.76 -2.80
N PRO A 25 -6.29 13.77 -3.48
CA PRO A 25 -6.86 14.30 -4.72
C PRO A 25 -6.86 13.32 -5.89
N LYS A 26 -6.06 12.25 -5.80
CA LYS A 26 -5.97 11.21 -6.83
C LYS A 26 -6.84 9.97 -6.56
N GLY A 27 -7.69 10.03 -5.51
CA GLY A 27 -8.62 8.95 -5.15
C GLY A 27 -8.04 7.89 -4.22
N TYR A 28 -8.93 7.10 -3.64
CA TYR A 28 -8.61 6.17 -2.55
C TYR A 28 -8.37 4.73 -3.00
N PHE A 29 -8.88 4.34 -4.18
CA PHE A 29 -8.79 2.95 -4.67
C PHE A 29 -9.28 1.92 -3.65
N GLU A 30 -10.32 2.24 -2.90
CA GLU A 30 -10.90 1.34 -1.92
C GLU A 30 -11.94 0.43 -2.59
N TYR A 31 -12.08 -0.74 -2.04
CA TYR A 31 -13.14 -1.70 -2.35
C TYR A 31 -13.76 -2.13 -1.03
N GLU A 32 -15.00 -1.72 -0.77
CA GLU A 32 -15.66 -1.84 0.53
C GLU A 32 -15.64 -3.25 1.11
N PRO A 33 -15.84 -4.33 0.31
CA PRO A 33 -15.79 -5.70 0.82
C PRO A 33 -14.46 -6.10 1.47
N VAL A 34 -13.34 -5.42 1.14
CA VAL A 34 -12.04 -5.68 1.79
C VAL A 34 -12.10 -5.45 3.30
N LYS A 35 -12.93 -4.52 3.78
CA LYS A 35 -13.07 -4.22 5.21
C LYS A 35 -13.64 -5.40 6.00
N SER A 36 -14.39 -6.25 5.33
CA SER A 36 -15.02 -7.45 5.89
C SER A 36 -14.23 -8.74 5.62
N LEU A 37 -12.97 -8.65 5.17
CA LEU A 37 -12.15 -9.80 4.76
C LEU A 37 -12.06 -10.91 5.82
N ALA A 38 -12.16 -10.57 7.11
CA ALA A 38 -12.17 -11.54 8.20
C ALA A 38 -13.45 -12.39 8.25
N GLN A 39 -14.57 -11.89 7.73
CA GLN A 39 -15.89 -12.50 7.80
C GLN A 39 -16.39 -12.97 6.43
N ASP A 40 -16.06 -12.23 5.37
CA ASP A 40 -16.52 -12.53 4.01
C ASP A 40 -15.35 -12.43 3.02
N GLN A 41 -15.09 -13.56 2.38
CA GLN A 41 -14.06 -13.74 1.36
C GLN A 41 -14.66 -14.07 -0.02
N SER A 42 -15.98 -14.01 -0.17
CA SER A 42 -16.72 -14.38 -1.40
C SER A 42 -16.34 -13.51 -2.61
N TRP A 43 -15.80 -12.33 -2.38
CA TRP A 43 -15.36 -11.40 -3.42
C TRP A 43 -13.96 -11.71 -3.99
N LEU A 44 -13.15 -12.55 -3.33
CA LEU A 44 -11.78 -12.85 -3.78
C LEU A 44 -11.69 -13.35 -5.24
N PRO A 45 -12.62 -14.16 -5.76
CA PRO A 45 -12.62 -14.53 -7.18
C PRO A 45 -12.67 -13.34 -8.13
N LEU A 46 -13.31 -12.22 -7.75
CA LEU A 46 -13.39 -10.98 -8.54
C LEU A 46 -12.05 -10.24 -8.61
N ALA A 47 -11.14 -10.52 -7.67
CA ALA A 47 -9.81 -9.93 -7.59
C ALA A 47 -8.78 -10.63 -8.51
N ARG A 48 -9.15 -11.77 -9.12
CA ARG A 48 -8.24 -12.51 -10.00
C ARG A 48 -7.77 -11.65 -11.17
N GLY A 49 -6.46 -11.50 -11.30
CA GLY A 49 -5.84 -10.68 -12.36
C GLY A 49 -5.94 -9.17 -12.13
N LYS A 50 -6.44 -8.75 -10.97
CA LYS A 50 -6.59 -7.33 -10.61
C LYS A 50 -5.72 -6.96 -9.42
N VAL A 51 -5.51 -5.66 -9.24
CA VAL A 51 -4.85 -5.11 -8.06
C VAL A 51 -5.88 -4.61 -7.05
N VAL A 52 -5.71 -5.03 -5.79
CA VAL A 52 -6.62 -4.68 -4.69
C VAL A 52 -5.81 -4.00 -3.59
N LYS A 53 -6.33 -2.90 -3.07
CA LYS A 53 -5.77 -2.23 -1.90
C LYS A 53 -6.25 -2.91 -0.63
N VAL A 54 -5.33 -3.48 0.14
CA VAL A 54 -5.60 -4.10 1.44
C VAL A 54 -4.77 -3.41 2.51
N ILE A 55 -5.37 -3.07 3.65
CA ILE A 55 -4.61 -2.54 4.79
C ILE A 55 -3.88 -3.68 5.50
N VAL A 56 -2.71 -3.39 6.07
CA VAL A 56 -1.80 -4.41 6.62
C VAL A 56 -2.47 -5.28 7.69
N GLN A 57 -3.34 -4.71 8.52
CA GLN A 57 -4.07 -5.42 9.57
C GLN A 57 -5.00 -6.50 9.05
N LEU A 58 -5.47 -6.40 7.81
CA LEU A 58 -6.37 -7.37 7.19
C LEU A 58 -5.62 -8.49 6.46
N LEU A 59 -4.33 -8.33 6.17
CA LEU A 59 -3.55 -9.36 5.46
C LEU A 59 -3.53 -10.70 6.19
N GLN A 60 -3.64 -10.70 7.52
CA GLN A 60 -3.73 -11.92 8.32
C GLN A 60 -4.96 -12.79 8.00
N PHE A 61 -6.00 -12.21 7.41
CA PHE A 61 -7.25 -12.90 7.07
C PHE A 61 -7.29 -13.41 5.63
N LEU A 62 -6.23 -13.19 4.84
CA LEU A 62 -6.13 -13.82 3.53
C LEU A 62 -6.13 -15.35 3.71
N PRO A 63 -6.91 -16.08 2.90
CA PRO A 63 -6.96 -17.55 3.02
C PRO A 63 -5.59 -18.17 2.74
N THR A 64 -5.30 -19.24 3.44
CA THR A 64 -4.13 -20.08 3.17
C THR A 64 -4.27 -20.73 1.79
N GLY A 65 -3.16 -20.82 1.05
CA GLY A 65 -3.18 -21.41 -0.30
C GLY A 65 -3.71 -20.48 -1.40
N LEU A 66 -3.96 -19.19 -1.09
CA LEU A 66 -4.35 -18.20 -2.11
C LEU A 66 -3.12 -17.78 -2.92
N PRO A 67 -3.04 -18.12 -4.22
CA PRO A 67 -1.96 -17.62 -5.07
C PRO A 67 -2.06 -16.11 -5.22
N CYS A 68 -1.03 -15.38 -4.76
CA CYS A 68 -1.04 -13.92 -4.82
C CYS A 68 0.36 -13.31 -4.96
N GLN A 69 0.40 -12.15 -5.58
CA GLN A 69 1.57 -11.28 -5.60
C GLN A 69 1.27 -10.06 -4.71
N VAL A 70 2.05 -9.86 -3.64
CA VAL A 70 1.81 -8.80 -2.67
C VAL A 70 2.94 -7.77 -2.75
N VAL A 71 2.57 -6.51 -2.99
CA VAL A 71 3.46 -5.37 -2.81
C VAL A 71 3.19 -4.78 -1.44
N LEU A 72 4.08 -5.03 -0.49
CA LEU A 72 3.97 -4.52 0.87
C LEU A 72 4.68 -3.17 0.97
N MET A 73 3.88 -2.12 1.15
CA MET A 73 4.42 -0.77 1.31
C MET A 73 5.01 -0.59 2.71
N GLN A 74 6.27 -0.17 2.75
CA GLN A 74 6.92 0.28 3.97
C GLN A 74 6.98 1.80 3.99
N ARG A 75 6.52 2.40 5.08
CA ARG A 75 6.59 3.84 5.32
C ARG A 75 7.05 4.09 6.75
N ASP A 76 7.74 5.20 6.95
CA ASP A 76 8.03 5.66 8.30
C ASP A 76 6.72 5.83 9.09
N ILE A 77 6.65 5.19 10.27
CA ILE A 77 5.41 5.15 11.04
C ILE A 77 5.12 6.49 11.68
N ASP A 78 6.13 7.27 12.02
CA ASP A 78 5.95 8.61 12.56
C ASP A 78 5.31 9.52 11.49
N GLU A 79 5.75 9.42 10.22
CA GLU A 79 5.08 10.10 9.09
C GLU A 79 3.63 9.64 8.90
N VAL A 80 3.35 8.35 9.08
CA VAL A 80 1.99 7.81 8.98
C VAL A 80 1.09 8.39 10.06
N LEU A 81 1.57 8.43 11.31
CA LEU A 81 0.82 8.96 12.44
C LEU A 81 0.58 10.46 12.31
N GLU A 82 1.58 11.23 11.87
CA GLU A 82 1.44 12.66 11.60
C GLU A 82 0.42 12.94 10.50
N SER A 83 0.47 12.17 9.41
CA SER A 83 -0.50 12.27 8.32
C SER A 83 -1.92 11.94 8.77
N GLN A 84 -2.10 10.93 9.64
CA GLN A 84 -3.40 10.59 10.21
C GLN A 84 -3.90 11.66 11.17
N ALA A 85 -3.04 12.21 12.03
CA ALA A 85 -3.37 13.29 12.95
C ALA A 85 -3.86 14.53 12.18
N THR A 86 -3.16 14.89 11.10
CA THR A 86 -3.55 15.98 10.21
C THR A 86 -4.91 15.73 9.55
N MET A 87 -5.14 14.52 9.06
CA MET A 87 -6.40 14.15 8.38
C MET A 87 -7.60 14.14 9.33
N LEU A 88 -7.38 13.78 10.59
CA LEU A 88 -8.43 13.72 11.61
C LEU A 88 -8.59 15.05 12.38
N GLY A 89 -7.72 16.04 12.13
CA GLY A 89 -7.72 17.32 12.87
C GLY A 89 -7.44 17.14 14.36
N LYS A 90 -6.80 16.06 14.80
CA LYS A 90 -6.51 15.74 16.19
C LYS A 90 -5.06 15.31 16.36
N GLN A 91 -4.38 15.94 17.33
CA GLN A 91 -3.09 15.44 17.78
C GLN A 91 -3.32 14.30 18.80
N LEU A 92 -2.59 13.22 18.62
CA LEU A 92 -2.61 12.09 19.55
C LEU A 92 -1.67 12.39 20.73
N PRO A 93 -2.07 12.08 21.98
CA PRO A 93 -1.15 12.08 23.10
C PRO A 93 0.06 11.16 22.82
N ALA A 94 1.24 11.56 23.30
CA ALA A 94 2.49 10.84 23.03
C ALA A 94 2.44 9.34 23.40
N SER A 95 1.78 9.01 24.52
CA SER A 95 1.60 7.62 24.95
C SER A 95 0.74 6.80 23.97
N GLN A 96 -0.33 7.41 23.42
CA GLN A 96 -1.17 6.76 22.42
C GLN A 96 -0.44 6.61 21.10
N ALA A 97 0.31 7.62 20.67
CA ALA A 97 1.14 7.56 19.46
C ALA A 97 2.15 6.41 19.56
N GLN A 98 2.82 6.22 20.69
CA GLN A 98 3.78 5.16 20.91
C GLN A 98 3.11 3.77 20.89
N THR A 99 1.94 3.61 21.48
CA THR A 99 1.17 2.36 21.44
C THR A 99 0.74 2.02 20.02
N LEU A 100 0.27 3.00 19.26
CA LEU A 100 -0.11 2.83 17.86
C LEU A 100 1.11 2.46 17.01
N LYS A 101 2.24 3.12 17.20
CA LYS A 101 3.50 2.83 16.51
C LYS A 101 3.90 1.35 16.71
N ALA A 102 3.96 0.89 17.97
CA ALA A 102 4.27 -0.50 18.28
C ALA A 102 3.26 -1.49 17.67
N THR A 103 1.98 -1.12 17.64
CA THR A 103 0.93 -1.95 17.04
C THR A 103 1.07 -2.06 15.52
N PHE A 104 1.34 -0.94 14.84
CA PHE A 104 1.58 -0.93 13.39
C PHE A 104 2.83 -1.73 13.02
N GLN A 105 3.94 -1.54 13.75
CA GLN A 105 5.17 -2.29 13.54
C GLN A 105 4.94 -3.80 13.66
N ARG A 106 4.27 -4.22 14.74
CA ARG A 106 3.94 -5.63 14.96
C ARG A 106 3.08 -6.22 13.83
N HIS A 107 2.02 -5.52 13.41
CA HIS A 107 1.17 -6.00 12.32
C HIS A 107 1.95 -6.08 11.00
N TRP A 108 2.81 -5.12 10.74
CA TRP A 108 3.64 -5.11 9.53
C TRP A 108 4.62 -6.30 9.52
N GLU A 109 5.33 -6.53 10.62
CA GLU A 109 6.28 -7.64 10.77
C GLU A 109 5.58 -8.99 10.70
N GLN A 110 4.46 -9.16 11.38
CA GLN A 110 3.65 -10.38 11.33
C GLN A 110 3.13 -10.68 9.92
N SER A 111 2.63 -9.66 9.23
CA SER A 111 2.14 -9.82 7.86
C SER A 111 3.27 -10.16 6.91
N ARG A 112 4.42 -9.50 7.04
CA ARG A 112 5.61 -9.80 6.26
C ARG A 112 6.06 -11.24 6.47
N SER A 113 6.29 -11.66 7.72
CA SER A 113 6.75 -13.00 8.04
C SER A 113 5.80 -14.09 7.54
N ARG A 114 4.47 -13.87 7.67
CA ARG A 114 3.46 -14.78 7.15
C ARG A 114 3.53 -14.91 5.63
N LEU A 115 3.64 -13.79 4.91
CA LEU A 115 3.70 -13.79 3.44
C LEU A 115 4.98 -14.42 2.92
N GLU A 116 6.13 -14.15 3.58
CA GLU A 116 7.42 -14.78 3.27
C GLU A 116 7.40 -16.30 3.49
N SER A 117 6.58 -16.78 4.41
CA SER A 117 6.45 -18.21 4.72
C SER A 117 5.39 -18.91 3.86
N SER A 118 4.64 -18.19 3.04
CA SER A 118 3.59 -18.76 2.18
C SER A 118 4.16 -19.10 0.80
N PRO A 119 4.21 -20.38 0.41
CA PRO A 119 4.77 -20.78 -0.87
C PRO A 119 3.94 -20.29 -2.07
N GLU A 120 2.66 -19.99 -1.87
CA GLU A 120 1.74 -19.51 -2.91
C GLU A 120 1.78 -17.98 -3.09
N CYS A 121 2.40 -17.25 -2.14
CA CYS A 121 2.50 -15.80 -2.20
C CYS A 121 3.91 -15.35 -2.58
N SER A 122 3.99 -14.49 -3.58
CA SER A 122 5.21 -13.73 -3.84
C SER A 122 5.12 -12.37 -3.14
N LEU A 123 6.20 -11.94 -2.49
CA LEU A 123 6.25 -10.69 -1.74
C LEU A 123 7.33 -9.75 -2.29
N LEU A 124 6.95 -8.51 -2.54
CA LEU A 124 7.88 -7.42 -2.80
C LEU A 124 7.65 -6.30 -1.77
N VAL A 125 8.69 -6.00 -0.97
CA VAL A 125 8.66 -4.83 -0.08
C VAL A 125 9.16 -3.60 -0.84
N VAL A 126 8.36 -2.53 -0.81
CA VAL A 126 8.66 -1.24 -1.43
C VAL A 126 8.60 -0.13 -0.40
N GLU A 127 9.72 0.56 -0.22
CA GLU A 127 9.76 1.74 0.64
C GLU A 127 9.12 2.95 -0.05
N HIS A 128 8.19 3.60 0.63
CA HIS A 128 7.51 4.78 0.10
C HIS A 128 8.49 5.90 -0.25
N ARG A 129 9.49 6.13 0.59
CA ARG A 129 10.53 7.14 0.35
C ARG A 129 11.32 6.83 -0.93
N ASN A 130 11.74 5.58 -1.11
CA ASN A 130 12.49 5.17 -2.29
C ASN A 130 11.67 5.33 -3.57
N LEU A 131 10.38 5.02 -3.52
CA LEU A 131 9.49 5.23 -4.66
C LEU A 131 9.44 6.70 -5.11
N LEU A 132 9.56 7.65 -4.19
CA LEU A 132 9.53 9.08 -4.50
C LEU A 132 10.90 9.66 -4.86
N THR A 133 11.99 9.14 -4.27
CA THR A 133 13.35 9.66 -4.46
C THR A 133 14.13 8.92 -5.56
N ARG A 134 13.80 7.65 -5.80
CA ARG A 134 14.44 6.77 -6.79
C ARG A 134 13.40 5.99 -7.60
N PRO A 135 12.45 6.67 -8.26
CA PRO A 135 11.30 6.02 -8.89
C PRO A 135 11.70 4.97 -9.94
N GLU A 136 12.76 5.22 -10.70
CA GLU A 136 13.20 4.29 -11.75
C GLU A 136 13.60 2.92 -11.20
N THR A 137 14.31 2.92 -10.07
CA THR A 137 14.73 1.68 -9.40
C THR A 137 13.51 0.89 -8.93
N GLU A 138 12.57 1.55 -8.27
CA GLU A 138 11.38 0.88 -7.74
C GLU A 138 10.41 0.43 -8.86
N ILE A 139 10.29 1.21 -9.93
CA ILE A 139 9.52 0.82 -11.12
C ILE A 139 10.13 -0.42 -11.78
N THR A 140 11.46 -0.47 -11.91
CA THR A 140 12.14 -1.66 -12.46
C THR A 140 11.85 -2.90 -11.62
N ARG A 141 11.98 -2.82 -10.28
CA ARG A 141 11.67 -3.91 -9.36
C ARG A 141 10.21 -4.38 -9.47
N LEU A 142 9.27 -3.44 -9.62
CA LEU A 142 7.86 -3.76 -9.82
C LEU A 142 7.61 -4.46 -11.16
N ILE A 143 8.22 -4.01 -12.24
CA ILE A 143 8.10 -4.65 -13.57
C ILE A 143 8.63 -6.08 -13.51
N GLU A 144 9.78 -6.30 -12.91
CA GLU A 144 10.36 -7.63 -12.71
C GLU A 144 9.47 -8.53 -11.85
N PHE A 145 8.94 -7.98 -10.77
CA PHE A 145 8.05 -8.70 -9.85
C PHE A 145 6.75 -9.16 -10.50
N PHE A 146 6.18 -8.34 -11.37
CA PHE A 146 4.93 -8.64 -12.08
C PHE A 146 5.16 -9.30 -13.46
N THR A 147 6.35 -9.82 -13.75
CA THR A 147 6.55 -10.63 -14.95
C THR A 147 5.68 -11.91 -14.86
N PRO A 148 4.89 -12.29 -15.89
CA PRO A 148 4.95 -11.85 -17.28
C PRO A 148 4.01 -10.68 -17.65
N GLN A 149 3.32 -10.04 -16.71
CA GLN A 149 2.51 -8.86 -17.01
C GLN A 149 3.42 -7.72 -17.50
N GLN A 150 3.29 -7.33 -18.73
CA GLN A 150 4.12 -6.29 -19.33
C GLN A 150 3.67 -4.89 -18.86
N LEU A 151 4.16 -4.46 -17.69
CA LEU A 151 3.82 -3.14 -17.17
C LEU A 151 4.44 -2.02 -18.00
N LYS A 152 3.67 -0.96 -18.20
CA LYS A 152 4.03 0.22 -19.00
C LYS A 152 4.89 1.18 -18.18
N ARG A 153 6.23 1.06 -18.29
CA ARG A 153 7.22 1.85 -17.53
C ARG A 153 6.95 3.36 -17.58
N GLU A 154 6.79 3.91 -18.78
CA GLU A 154 6.64 5.36 -18.96
C GLU A 154 5.36 5.89 -18.32
N GLU A 155 4.27 5.15 -18.38
CA GLU A 155 3.03 5.52 -17.75
C GLU A 155 3.15 5.46 -16.21
N MET A 156 3.84 4.46 -15.68
CA MET A 156 4.15 4.37 -14.25
C MET A 156 4.97 5.58 -13.78
N ARG A 157 6.00 5.96 -14.54
CA ARG A 157 6.86 7.10 -14.22
C ARG A 157 6.08 8.41 -14.14
N ARG A 158 5.16 8.66 -15.08
CA ARG A 158 4.37 9.91 -15.17
C ARG A 158 3.49 10.16 -13.95
N VAL A 159 3.08 9.12 -13.23
CA VAL A 159 2.20 9.26 -12.07
C VAL A 159 2.94 9.42 -10.75
N VAL A 160 4.25 9.23 -10.72
CA VAL A 160 5.06 9.51 -9.53
C VAL A 160 5.17 11.02 -9.37
N ASP A 161 4.68 11.51 -8.26
CA ASP A 161 4.65 12.94 -7.94
C ASP A 161 5.33 13.18 -6.59
N PRO A 162 6.61 13.59 -6.61
CA PRO A 162 7.37 13.86 -5.39
C PRO A 162 6.78 15.00 -4.53
N THR A 163 5.95 15.88 -5.12
CA THR A 163 5.36 17.02 -4.39
C THR A 163 4.28 16.58 -3.40
N LEU A 164 3.75 15.37 -3.57
CA LEU A 164 2.80 14.79 -2.63
C LEU A 164 3.45 14.23 -1.36
N TYR A 165 4.76 14.26 -1.27
CA TYR A 165 5.51 13.92 -0.05
C TYR A 165 5.47 15.09 0.93
N ARG A 166 4.40 15.18 1.71
CA ARG A 166 4.09 16.31 2.60
C ARG A 166 4.74 16.20 4.00
N SER A 167 5.03 15.00 4.47
CA SER A 167 5.61 14.76 5.79
C SER A 167 7.08 14.38 5.63
N ARG A 168 7.97 15.35 5.82
CA ARG A 168 9.41 15.11 5.96
C ARG A 168 9.74 15.18 7.44
N THR A 169 10.22 14.10 8.04
CA THR A 169 10.87 14.19 9.35
C THR A 169 12.01 15.21 9.24
N SER A 170 11.93 16.24 10.08
CA SER A 170 12.90 17.35 10.15
C SER A 170 14.26 16.80 10.57
N GLY A 171 15.11 16.41 9.63
CA GLY A 171 16.42 15.84 9.97
C GLY A 171 17.42 15.68 8.83
N GLU A 172 17.01 15.80 7.57
CA GLU A 172 17.98 15.70 6.46
C GLU A 172 17.66 16.75 5.40
N SER A 173 18.46 17.82 5.40
CA SER A 173 18.63 18.70 4.24
C SER A 173 19.45 17.99 3.17
N PRO A 174 19.27 18.34 1.90
CA PRO A 174 19.91 17.70 0.76
C PRO A 174 21.43 17.85 0.77
#